data_a86e9959bd7b33b6d76f14d39b63be39
#
_entry.id   a86e9959bd7b33b6d76f14d39b63be39
#
_cell.length_a   1.000
_cell.length_b   1.000
_cell.length_c   1.000
_cell.angle_alpha   90.00
_cell.angle_beta   90.00
_cell.angle_gamma   90.00
#
_symmetry.space_group_name_H-M   'P 1'
#
loop_
_entity.id
_entity.type
_entity.pdbx_description
1 polymer ?
#
loop_
_entity_poly.entity_id
_entity_poly.type
_entity_poly.pdbx_seq_one_letter_code
_entity_poly.pdbx_strand_id
1 'polypeptide(L)'
;MTCWELIKSDLYRHYGRFSWGSFLRGYFLIPGFRFMVWLRFATATYNNKLLGWLPWLISRHYAYLFGIDIPRGGRIGKGFYIGHFSGIVISPSAIIGDNCNISQGVTIGVSGRGDKRGVATIGNGVYIGPGAKIVGKVTIGDNVAIGANAVVTKDIPTGAVVAGIPAQVISYRGSQEFILNPS
;
A
#
# COMPACT_ATOMS: atom_id res chain seq x y z
N MET A 1 -10.59 -11.62 -8.42
CA MET A 1 -11.05 -10.26 -8.77
C MET A 1 -10.42 -9.82 -10.08
N THR A 2 -11.17 -9.14 -10.91
CA THR A 2 -10.66 -8.53 -12.15
C THR A 2 -9.89 -7.25 -11.83
N CYS A 3 -9.04 -6.81 -12.75
CA CYS A 3 -8.32 -5.52 -12.63
C CYS A 3 -9.28 -4.34 -12.38
N TRP A 4 -10.42 -4.34 -13.07
CA TRP A 4 -11.43 -3.29 -12.93
C TRP A 4 -12.13 -3.28 -11.57
N GLU A 5 -12.38 -4.46 -10.98
CA GLU A 5 -12.91 -4.57 -9.62
C GLU A 5 -11.94 -4.02 -8.58
N LEU A 6 -10.63 -4.27 -8.74
CA LEU A 6 -9.59 -3.69 -7.88
C LEU A 6 -9.57 -2.16 -7.98
N ILE A 7 -9.63 -1.61 -9.20
CA ILE A 7 -9.66 -0.15 -9.40
C ILE A 7 -10.90 0.49 -8.78
N LYS A 8 -12.08 -0.15 -8.93
CA LYS A 8 -13.31 0.32 -8.26
C LYS A 8 -13.19 0.30 -6.74
N SER A 9 -12.60 -0.76 -6.20
CA SER A 9 -12.36 -0.91 -4.78
C SER A 9 -11.40 0.17 -4.25
N ASP A 10 -10.29 0.44 -4.97
CA ASP A 10 -9.36 1.50 -4.61
C ASP A 10 -10.04 2.88 -4.66
N LEU A 11 -10.91 3.13 -5.65
CA LEU A 11 -11.69 4.37 -5.74
C LEU A 11 -12.70 4.52 -4.60
N TYR A 12 -13.37 3.42 -4.23
CA TYR A 12 -14.36 3.40 -3.16
C TYR A 12 -13.79 3.92 -1.85
N ARG A 13 -12.51 3.64 -1.56
CA ARG A 13 -11.79 4.15 -0.39
C ARG A 13 -11.75 5.68 -0.31
N HIS A 14 -11.76 6.37 -1.44
CA HIS A 14 -11.71 7.84 -1.50
C HIS A 14 -13.09 8.49 -1.40
N TYR A 15 -14.15 7.85 -1.95
CA TYR A 15 -15.43 8.51 -2.14
C TYR A 15 -16.62 7.78 -1.50
N GLY A 16 -16.41 6.56 -0.96
CA GLY A 16 -17.49 5.70 -0.42
C GLY A 16 -18.51 5.27 -1.50
N ARG A 17 -18.24 5.52 -2.77
CA ARG A 17 -19.11 5.15 -3.91
C ARG A 17 -18.32 5.09 -5.20
N PHE A 18 -18.82 4.31 -6.16
CA PHE A 18 -18.36 4.35 -7.54
C PHE A 18 -19.36 5.13 -8.40
N SER A 19 -18.86 6.06 -9.20
CA SER A 19 -19.53 6.67 -10.36
C SER A 19 -18.47 7.08 -11.37
N TRP A 20 -18.86 7.27 -12.63
CA TRP A 20 -17.91 7.76 -13.63
C TRP A 20 -17.39 9.17 -13.31
N GLY A 21 -18.23 10.02 -12.70
CA GLY A 21 -17.82 11.34 -12.23
C GLY A 21 -16.77 11.24 -11.09
N SER A 22 -16.97 10.35 -10.10
CA SER A 22 -15.97 10.12 -9.05
C SER A 22 -14.69 9.52 -9.61
N PHE A 23 -14.78 8.64 -10.62
CA PHE A 23 -13.59 8.07 -11.27
C PHE A 23 -12.77 9.16 -11.97
N LEU A 24 -13.38 9.98 -12.82
CA LEU A 24 -12.68 11.07 -13.51
C LEU A 24 -12.08 12.06 -12.51
N ARG A 25 -12.87 12.45 -11.49
CA ARG A 25 -12.39 13.36 -10.44
C ARG A 25 -11.20 12.75 -9.68
N GLY A 26 -11.28 11.48 -9.27
CA GLY A 26 -10.20 10.78 -8.59
C GLY A 26 -8.95 10.66 -9.47
N TYR A 27 -9.14 10.30 -10.73
CA TYR A 27 -8.05 10.15 -11.69
C TYR A 27 -7.27 11.46 -11.92
N PHE A 28 -7.95 12.58 -12.05
CA PHE A 28 -7.28 13.86 -12.31
C PHE A 28 -6.79 14.57 -11.05
N LEU A 29 -7.47 14.42 -9.90
CA LEU A 29 -7.17 15.18 -8.70
C LEU A 29 -6.39 14.40 -7.62
N ILE A 30 -6.37 13.05 -7.66
CA ILE A 30 -5.72 12.24 -6.65
C ILE A 30 -4.53 11.47 -7.26
N PRO A 31 -3.29 11.97 -7.10
CA PRO A 31 -2.10 11.34 -7.69
C PRO A 31 -1.90 9.88 -7.26
N GLY A 32 -2.14 9.56 -5.98
CA GLY A 32 -2.04 8.19 -5.47
C GLY A 32 -3.02 7.24 -6.16
N PHE A 33 -4.28 7.64 -6.36
CA PHE A 33 -5.25 6.84 -7.10
C PHE A 33 -4.89 6.71 -8.58
N ARG A 34 -4.45 7.80 -9.24
CA ARG A 34 -3.97 7.75 -10.63
C ARG A 34 -2.84 6.76 -10.82
N PHE A 35 -1.86 6.77 -9.91
CA PHE A 35 -0.78 5.79 -9.92
C PHE A 35 -1.31 4.37 -9.77
N MET A 36 -2.22 4.12 -8.81
CA MET A 36 -2.81 2.80 -8.58
C MET A 36 -3.56 2.27 -9.80
N VAL A 37 -4.31 3.10 -10.53
CA VAL A 37 -4.98 2.68 -11.77
C VAL A 37 -3.99 2.03 -12.75
N TRP A 38 -2.86 2.69 -13.01
CA TRP A 38 -1.86 2.17 -13.95
C TRP A 38 -1.05 1.02 -13.39
N LEU A 39 -0.79 1.01 -12.08
CA LEU A 39 -0.17 -0.14 -11.42
C LEU A 39 -1.04 -1.40 -11.52
N ARG A 40 -2.37 -1.27 -11.32
CA ARG A 40 -3.32 -2.39 -11.46
C ARG A 40 -3.32 -2.94 -12.90
N PHE A 41 -3.37 -2.06 -13.91
CA PHE A 41 -3.25 -2.49 -15.31
C PHE A 41 -1.90 -3.14 -15.62
N ALA A 42 -0.80 -2.54 -15.17
CA ALA A 42 0.54 -3.09 -15.37
C ALA A 42 0.73 -4.46 -14.69
N THR A 43 0.08 -4.68 -13.54
CA THR A 43 0.09 -5.95 -12.81
C THR A 43 -0.78 -7.00 -13.53
N ALA A 44 -1.98 -6.62 -13.96
CA ALA A 44 -2.90 -7.52 -14.67
C ALA A 44 -2.32 -8.02 -16.02
N THR A 45 -1.51 -7.19 -16.66
CA THR A 45 -0.88 -7.50 -17.94
C THR A 45 0.58 -7.97 -17.81
N TYR A 46 1.04 -8.30 -16.60
CA TYR A 46 2.44 -8.61 -16.28
C TYR A 46 3.04 -9.70 -17.17
N ASN A 47 2.29 -10.77 -17.40
CA ASN A 47 2.74 -11.93 -18.21
C ASN A 47 2.53 -11.75 -19.72
N ASN A 48 1.85 -10.68 -20.15
CA ASN A 48 1.59 -10.41 -21.56
C ASN A 48 2.55 -9.33 -22.08
N LYS A 49 3.62 -9.76 -22.75
CA LYS A 49 4.65 -8.86 -23.28
C LYS A 49 4.09 -7.85 -24.30
N LEU A 50 3.08 -8.24 -25.07
CA LEU A 50 2.51 -7.40 -26.12
C LEU A 50 1.58 -6.31 -25.57
N LEU A 51 0.77 -6.64 -24.56
CA LEU A 51 -0.20 -5.70 -23.97
C LEU A 51 0.34 -5.01 -22.69
N GLY A 52 1.36 -5.57 -22.05
CA GLY A 52 1.85 -5.12 -20.76
C GLY A 52 2.87 -3.97 -20.79
N TRP A 53 3.47 -3.70 -21.96
CA TRP A 53 4.52 -2.66 -22.05
C TRP A 53 3.98 -1.25 -21.84
N LEU A 54 2.82 -0.92 -22.42
CA LEU A 54 2.24 0.41 -22.32
C LEU A 54 1.74 0.75 -20.90
N PRO A 55 0.90 -0.07 -20.23
CA PRO A 55 0.55 0.16 -18.84
C PRO A 55 1.77 0.23 -17.91
N TRP A 56 2.80 -0.59 -18.16
CA TRP A 56 4.04 -0.54 -17.41
C TRP A 56 4.78 0.78 -17.60
N LEU A 57 4.91 1.26 -18.83
CA LEU A 57 5.59 2.52 -19.12
C LEU A 57 4.88 3.71 -18.45
N ILE A 58 3.54 3.74 -18.52
CA ILE A 58 2.75 4.79 -17.89
C ILE A 58 2.85 4.70 -16.35
N SER A 59 2.79 3.49 -15.81
CA SER A 59 2.99 3.26 -14.37
C SER A 59 4.37 3.76 -13.92
N ARG A 60 5.43 3.48 -14.70
CA ARG A 60 6.80 3.97 -14.43
C ARG A 60 6.90 5.50 -14.52
N HIS A 61 6.26 6.10 -15.50
CA HIS A 61 6.20 7.56 -15.61
C HIS A 61 5.61 8.19 -14.34
N TYR A 62 4.45 7.69 -13.87
CA TYR A 62 3.86 8.21 -12.64
C TYR A 62 4.65 7.85 -11.38
N ALA A 63 5.35 6.71 -11.36
CA ALA A 63 6.26 6.35 -10.30
C ALA A 63 7.35 7.42 -10.10
N TYR A 64 7.99 7.84 -11.17
CA TYR A 64 8.99 8.91 -11.12
C TYR A 64 8.37 10.28 -10.80
N LEU A 65 7.23 10.61 -11.42
CA LEU A 65 6.58 11.90 -11.23
C LEU A 65 6.10 12.10 -9.78
N PHE A 66 5.61 11.03 -9.14
CA PHE A 66 5.04 11.10 -7.79
C PHE A 66 5.99 10.61 -6.69
N GLY A 67 7.18 10.13 -7.05
CA GLY A 67 8.12 9.58 -6.08
C GLY A 67 7.58 8.33 -5.38
N ILE A 68 6.93 7.42 -6.13
CA ILE A 68 6.36 6.16 -5.63
C ILE A 68 7.09 5.00 -6.31
N ASP A 69 7.82 4.20 -5.54
CA ASP A 69 8.47 2.98 -6.04
C ASP A 69 7.73 1.73 -5.55
N ILE A 70 6.68 1.37 -6.28
CA ILE A 70 5.93 0.12 -6.10
C ILE A 70 6.02 -0.65 -7.42
N PRO A 71 6.75 -1.76 -7.47
CA PRO A 71 6.92 -2.53 -8.70
C PRO A 71 5.64 -3.25 -9.11
N ARG A 72 5.44 -3.39 -10.43
CA ARG A 72 4.35 -4.23 -10.96
C ARG A 72 4.54 -5.69 -10.55
N GLY A 73 3.44 -6.42 -10.38
CA GLY A 73 3.45 -7.82 -9.95
C GLY A 73 3.53 -8.00 -8.43
N GLY A 74 3.58 -6.90 -7.66
CA GLY A 74 3.45 -6.94 -6.21
C GLY A 74 2.08 -7.48 -5.77
N ARG A 75 2.05 -8.18 -4.63
CA ARG A 75 0.81 -8.72 -4.05
C ARG A 75 0.16 -7.67 -3.14
N ILE A 76 -0.72 -6.86 -3.73
CA ILE A 76 -1.46 -5.80 -3.03
C ILE A 76 -2.95 -6.09 -3.16
N GLY A 77 -3.62 -6.25 -2.03
CA GLY A 77 -5.05 -6.50 -1.92
C GLY A 77 -5.92 -5.38 -2.48
N LYS A 78 -7.24 -5.56 -2.41
CA LYS A 78 -8.23 -4.57 -2.83
C LYS A 78 -8.28 -3.38 -1.87
N GLY A 79 -8.84 -2.25 -2.30
CA GLY A 79 -9.01 -1.09 -1.46
C GLY A 79 -7.71 -0.47 -0.95
N PHE A 80 -6.65 -0.55 -1.72
CA PHE A 80 -5.37 0.04 -1.34
C PHE A 80 -5.42 1.57 -1.49
N TYR A 81 -5.14 2.28 -0.40
CA TYR A 81 -5.30 3.72 -0.31
C TYR A 81 -3.96 4.42 -0.13
N ILE A 82 -3.61 5.31 -1.06
CA ILE A 82 -2.47 6.23 -0.97
C ILE A 82 -3.02 7.63 -0.73
N GLY A 83 -3.00 8.09 0.52
CA GLY A 83 -3.52 9.40 0.89
C GLY A 83 -2.63 10.54 0.42
N HIS A 84 -1.36 10.45 0.72
CA HIS A 84 -0.31 11.37 0.29
C HIS A 84 0.80 10.58 -0.39
N PHE A 85 1.23 11.06 -1.55
CA PHE A 85 2.30 10.46 -2.35
C PHE A 85 3.66 11.02 -1.96
N SER A 86 4.73 10.51 -2.60
CA SER A 86 6.14 10.88 -2.44
C SER A 86 6.88 10.06 -1.38
N GLY A 87 8.04 9.57 -1.79
CA GLY A 87 8.94 8.80 -0.95
C GLY A 87 8.43 7.43 -0.51
N ILE A 88 7.41 6.89 -1.20
CA ILE A 88 6.88 5.55 -0.92
C ILE A 88 7.73 4.52 -1.64
N VAL A 89 8.30 3.57 -0.90
CA VAL A 89 9.08 2.46 -1.45
C VAL A 89 8.56 1.14 -0.90
N ILE A 90 8.11 0.26 -1.79
CA ILE A 90 7.62 -1.08 -1.43
C ILE A 90 8.42 -2.14 -2.18
N SER A 91 9.02 -3.06 -1.44
CA SER A 91 9.71 -4.21 -2.02
C SER A 91 8.78 -5.07 -2.87
N PRO A 92 9.23 -5.60 -4.03
CA PRO A 92 8.41 -6.46 -4.91
C PRO A 92 7.92 -7.74 -4.24
N SER A 93 8.61 -8.21 -3.19
CA SER A 93 8.24 -9.41 -2.46
C SER A 93 7.30 -9.17 -1.28
N ALA A 94 6.94 -7.91 -0.98
CA ALA A 94 5.98 -7.59 0.06
C ALA A 94 4.58 -8.13 -0.28
N ILE A 95 3.88 -8.59 0.75
CA ILE A 95 2.47 -8.97 0.66
C ILE A 95 1.68 -7.98 1.49
N ILE A 96 0.68 -7.36 0.89
CA ILE A 96 -0.18 -6.38 1.54
C ILE A 96 -1.62 -6.84 1.35
N GLY A 97 -2.34 -6.95 2.46
CA GLY A 97 -3.75 -7.34 2.49
C GLY A 97 -4.70 -6.28 1.97
N ASP A 98 -5.98 -6.52 2.19
CA ASP A 98 -7.08 -5.67 1.75
C ASP A 98 -7.22 -4.41 2.62
N ASN A 99 -7.74 -3.33 2.03
CA ASN A 99 -8.09 -2.09 2.73
C ASN A 99 -6.96 -1.42 3.53
N CYS A 100 -5.72 -1.58 3.08
CA CYS A 100 -4.58 -0.94 3.73
C CYS A 100 -4.41 0.52 3.27
N ASN A 101 -4.02 1.38 4.22
CA ASN A 101 -3.63 2.77 3.98
C ASN A 101 -2.11 2.91 4.06
N ILE A 102 -1.55 3.65 3.11
CA ILE A 102 -0.14 4.01 3.15
C ILE A 102 0.02 5.53 2.95
N SER A 103 0.95 6.11 3.72
CA SER A 103 1.24 7.55 3.68
C SER A 103 2.61 7.80 3.05
N GLN A 104 2.91 9.08 2.77
CA GLN A 104 4.20 9.50 2.22
C GLN A 104 5.39 9.06 3.07
N GLY A 105 6.54 8.84 2.44
CA GLY A 105 7.80 8.50 3.09
C GLY A 105 7.87 7.08 3.68
N VAL A 106 6.85 6.24 3.46
CA VAL A 106 6.84 4.86 3.97
C VAL A 106 7.81 3.98 3.18
N THR A 107 8.55 3.14 3.90
CA THR A 107 9.39 2.10 3.29
C THR A 107 9.01 0.73 3.82
N ILE A 108 8.69 -0.20 2.91
CA ILE A 108 8.55 -1.63 3.21
C ILE A 108 9.70 -2.34 2.51
N GLY A 109 10.75 -2.66 3.28
CA GLY A 109 12.05 -3.06 2.75
C GLY A 109 12.51 -4.44 3.15
N VAL A 110 13.51 -4.94 2.42
CA VAL A 110 14.21 -6.19 2.72
C VAL A 110 15.19 -5.97 3.88
N SER A 111 15.24 -6.91 4.83
CA SER A 111 16.41 -7.04 5.71
C SER A 111 17.42 -7.98 5.08
N GLY A 112 18.70 -7.58 5.05
CA GLY A 112 19.78 -8.34 4.44
C GLY A 112 20.48 -9.34 5.35
N ARG A 113 20.08 -9.54 6.63
CA ARG A 113 20.87 -10.30 7.61
C ARG A 113 20.08 -11.41 8.30
N GLY A 114 20.75 -12.59 8.45
CA GLY A 114 20.32 -13.72 9.28
C GLY A 114 18.96 -14.30 8.93
N ASP A 115 18.32 -14.94 9.88
CA ASP A 115 17.05 -15.65 9.76
C ASP A 115 15.86 -14.72 9.46
N LYS A 116 16.05 -13.42 9.69
CA LYS A 116 15.06 -12.36 9.35
C LYS A 116 15.22 -11.81 7.94
N ARG A 117 16.05 -12.43 7.10
CA ARG A 117 16.14 -12.05 5.69
C ARG A 117 14.81 -12.26 4.99
N GLY A 118 14.26 -11.21 4.47
CA GLY A 118 12.99 -11.25 3.78
C GLY A 118 12.26 -9.90 3.84
N VAL A 119 10.98 -9.94 3.57
CA VAL A 119 10.11 -8.77 3.49
C VAL A 119 8.84 -9.02 4.29
N ALA A 120 8.22 -7.95 4.72
CA ALA A 120 7.01 -8.00 5.52
C ALA A 120 5.82 -8.64 4.78
N THR A 121 5.00 -9.35 5.55
CA THR A 121 3.62 -9.70 5.23
C THR A 121 2.71 -8.85 6.08
N ILE A 122 1.83 -8.07 5.44
CA ILE A 122 0.93 -7.12 6.07
C ILE A 122 -0.50 -7.62 5.90
N GLY A 123 -1.23 -7.70 7.00
CA GLY A 123 -2.62 -8.12 7.05
C GLY A 123 -3.59 -7.10 6.45
N ASN A 124 -4.88 -7.29 6.73
CA ASN A 124 -5.97 -6.46 6.21
C ASN A 124 -6.22 -5.24 7.10
N GLY A 125 -6.71 -4.15 6.52
CA GLY A 125 -7.10 -2.96 7.27
C GLY A 125 -5.93 -2.30 8.03
N VAL A 126 -4.70 -2.43 7.56
CA VAL A 126 -3.53 -1.85 8.22
C VAL A 126 -3.34 -0.40 7.80
N TYR A 127 -3.20 0.49 8.79
CA TYR A 127 -2.80 1.87 8.58
C TYR A 127 -1.29 2.02 8.79
N ILE A 128 -0.60 2.57 7.79
CA ILE A 128 0.85 2.83 7.83
C ILE A 128 1.08 4.34 7.76
N GLY A 129 1.41 4.91 8.90
CA GLY A 129 1.60 6.35 9.08
C GLY A 129 2.80 6.92 8.33
N PRO A 130 2.84 8.26 8.14
CA PRO A 130 3.90 8.93 7.38
C PRO A 130 5.29 8.60 7.88
N GLY A 131 6.20 8.32 6.95
CA GLY A 131 7.61 8.07 7.27
C GLY A 131 7.90 6.72 7.94
N ALA A 132 6.91 5.88 8.23
CA ALA A 132 7.13 4.59 8.87
C ALA A 132 8.02 3.66 8.03
N LYS A 133 8.87 2.86 8.71
CA LYS A 133 9.77 1.90 8.09
C LYS A 133 9.45 0.51 8.61
N ILE A 134 9.11 -0.40 7.71
CA ILE A 134 8.86 -1.81 8.02
C ILE A 134 9.96 -2.62 7.32
N VAL A 135 10.85 -3.25 8.10
CA VAL A 135 12.07 -3.83 7.57
C VAL A 135 12.24 -5.28 8.01
N GLY A 136 12.49 -6.14 7.04
CA GLY A 136 12.76 -7.56 7.26
C GLY A 136 11.52 -8.44 7.16
N LYS A 137 11.74 -9.74 7.42
CA LYS A 137 10.70 -10.76 7.44
C LYS A 137 9.88 -10.62 8.72
N VAL A 138 8.88 -9.73 8.69
CA VAL A 138 7.96 -9.49 9.82
C VAL A 138 6.52 -9.70 9.38
N THR A 139 5.68 -10.13 10.30
CA THR A 139 4.23 -10.26 10.09
C THR A 139 3.51 -9.15 10.84
N ILE A 140 2.72 -8.37 10.13
CA ILE A 140 1.83 -7.36 10.70
C ILE A 140 0.42 -7.92 10.63
N GLY A 141 -0.21 -8.06 11.79
CA GLY A 141 -1.57 -8.58 11.89
C GLY A 141 -2.63 -7.65 11.29
N ASP A 142 -3.88 -8.12 11.23
CA ASP A 142 -5.00 -7.33 10.74
C ASP A 142 -5.31 -6.13 11.66
N ASN A 143 -5.83 -5.06 11.07
CA ASN A 143 -6.28 -3.86 11.80
C ASN A 143 -5.21 -3.22 12.68
N VAL A 144 -3.95 -3.32 12.29
CA VAL A 144 -2.83 -2.66 12.97
C VAL A 144 -2.73 -1.20 12.53
N ALA A 145 -2.44 -0.29 13.48
CA ALA A 145 -2.04 1.08 13.17
C ALA A 145 -0.57 1.30 13.49
N ILE A 146 0.21 1.70 12.49
CA ILE A 146 1.64 2.03 12.61
C ILE A 146 1.78 3.55 12.61
N GLY A 147 2.26 4.10 13.72
CA GLY A 147 2.43 5.53 13.91
C GLY A 147 3.48 6.15 12.99
N ALA A 148 3.43 7.48 12.85
CA ALA A 148 4.38 8.22 12.02
C ALA A 148 5.83 7.99 12.48
N ASN A 149 6.74 7.81 11.50
CA ASN A 149 8.17 7.54 11.69
C ASN A 149 8.51 6.32 12.57
N ALA A 150 7.56 5.43 12.81
CA ALA A 150 7.83 4.18 13.53
C ALA A 150 8.74 3.25 12.71
N VAL A 151 9.65 2.56 13.39
CA VAL A 151 10.54 1.57 12.76
C VAL A 151 10.18 0.18 13.26
N VAL A 152 9.48 -0.58 12.42
CA VAL A 152 9.00 -1.93 12.71
C VAL A 152 10.02 -2.95 12.23
N THR A 153 10.55 -3.74 13.18
CA THR A 153 11.55 -4.81 12.94
C THR A 153 11.15 -6.13 13.59
N LYS A 154 9.94 -6.21 14.17
CA LYS A 154 9.39 -7.40 14.82
C LYS A 154 7.93 -7.57 14.39
N ASP A 155 7.40 -8.77 14.59
CA ASP A 155 5.99 -9.07 14.36
C ASP A 155 5.10 -8.20 15.23
N ILE A 156 3.96 -7.77 14.66
CA ILE A 156 2.97 -6.93 15.34
C ILE A 156 1.65 -7.70 15.39
N PRO A 157 1.06 -7.91 16.58
CA PRO A 157 -0.20 -8.63 16.72
C PRO A 157 -1.38 -7.83 16.16
N THR A 158 -2.43 -8.54 15.76
CA THR A 158 -3.70 -7.99 15.28
C THR A 158 -4.27 -6.94 16.24
N GLY A 159 -4.79 -5.84 15.70
CA GLY A 159 -5.41 -4.75 16.44
C GLY A 159 -4.46 -3.86 17.24
N ALA A 160 -3.15 -4.09 17.17
CA ALA A 160 -2.19 -3.26 17.87
C ALA A 160 -2.01 -1.88 17.22
N VAL A 161 -1.75 -0.90 18.05
CA VAL A 161 -1.22 0.42 17.66
C VAL A 161 0.23 0.49 18.11
N VAL A 162 1.14 0.74 17.17
CA VAL A 162 2.57 0.78 17.45
C VAL A 162 3.20 2.11 17.06
N ALA A 163 4.19 2.55 17.83
CA ALA A 163 4.94 3.78 17.56
C ALA A 163 6.37 3.66 18.08
N GLY A 164 7.25 4.57 17.65
CA GLY A 164 8.63 4.70 18.14
C GLY A 164 9.69 3.99 17.32
N ILE A 165 10.95 4.11 17.74
CA ILE A 165 12.16 3.56 17.14
C ILE A 165 12.98 2.86 18.22
N PRO A 166 12.97 1.50 18.32
CA PRO A 166 12.11 0.57 17.57
C PRO A 166 10.64 0.68 17.98
N ALA A 167 9.73 0.32 17.06
CA ALA A 167 8.29 0.36 17.31
C ALA A 167 7.88 -0.56 18.47
N GLN A 168 7.06 -0.02 19.38
CA GLN A 168 6.49 -0.71 20.52
C GLN A 168 4.97 -0.60 20.49
N VAL A 169 4.27 -1.61 21.02
CA VAL A 169 2.81 -1.56 21.19
C VAL A 169 2.46 -0.53 22.25
N ILE A 170 1.63 0.45 21.88
CA ILE A 170 1.15 1.50 22.79
C ILE A 170 -0.34 1.35 23.14
N SER A 171 -1.11 0.63 22.32
CA SER A 171 -2.50 0.27 22.60
C SER A 171 -2.99 -0.86 21.69
N TYR A 172 -4.23 -1.31 21.87
CA TYR A 172 -4.94 -2.28 21.01
C TYR A 172 -6.26 -1.70 20.46
N ARG A 173 -6.30 -0.38 20.19
CA ARG A 173 -7.48 0.28 19.60
C ARG A 173 -7.62 0.01 18.10
N GLY A 174 -6.59 -0.56 17.47
CA GLY A 174 -6.58 -0.86 16.05
C GLY A 174 -6.48 0.36 15.15
N SER A 175 -6.80 0.14 13.88
CA SER A 175 -6.68 1.13 12.80
C SER A 175 -8.02 1.70 12.33
N GLN A 176 -9.16 1.32 12.92
CA GLN A 176 -10.50 1.61 12.38
C GLN A 176 -10.75 3.11 12.17
N GLU A 177 -10.22 3.95 13.06
CA GLU A 177 -10.36 5.42 12.95
C GLU A 177 -9.62 6.00 11.74
N PHE A 178 -8.63 5.28 11.19
CA PHE A 178 -7.83 5.69 10.04
C PHE A 178 -8.28 5.06 8.72
N ILE A 179 -9.07 3.99 8.78
CA ILE A 179 -9.51 3.22 7.61
C ILE A 179 -10.93 3.66 7.24
N LEU A 180 -11.04 4.66 6.39
CA LEU A 180 -12.33 5.13 5.89
C LEU A 180 -12.82 4.28 4.72
N ASN A 181 -14.15 4.10 4.61
CA ASN A 181 -14.83 3.41 3.50
C ASN A 181 -14.17 2.06 3.12
N PRO A 182 -14.03 1.07 4.00
CA PRO A 182 -13.47 -0.22 3.62
C PRO A 182 -14.34 -0.89 2.54
N SER A 183 -13.71 -1.53 1.56
CA SER A 183 -14.35 -2.10 0.35
C SER A 183 -14.32 -3.63 0.30
#